data_3488046f84a75b37b6ef303aed75895b
#
_entry.id   3488046f84a75b37b6ef303aed75895b
#
_cell.length_a   1.000
_cell.length_b   1.000
_cell.length_c   1.000
_cell.angle_alpha   90.00
_cell.angle_beta   90.00
_cell.angle_gamma   90.00
#
_symmetry.space_group_name_H-M   'P 1'
#
loop_
_entity.id
_entity.type
_entity.pdbx_description
1 polymer ?
#
loop_
_entity_poly.entity_id
_entity_poly.type
_entity_poly.pdbx_seq_one_letter_code
_entity_poly.pdbx_strand_id
1 'polypeptide(L)'
;WLEINNHDINKILTDKIENLRNLQGKIDLVAGGPPCQGFSLAGKRDTKDQRNKLVKAYIKFIEIVQPRALIFENVHGFTVKFKGNKGSIKEYSNYVIEKLTELGYRVDSRIVDVSEFSVPQKRRRFILVAMKDHNPSDVFEALERNKQNFCEQKGLNPKTTIFEAISDLQKNHGTCQSPDTKHFQAGLYGQIESGYQKLMRQNVENQTVAVDSHRFVNHSETIIKLHNDLLNNAPRGKRITPKDNLV
;
A
#
# COMPACT_ATOMS: atom_id res chain seq x y z
N TRP A 1 -12.99 -23.30 11.57
CA TRP A 1 -13.97 -23.66 10.54
C TRP A 1 -13.62 -23.10 9.15
N LEU A 2 -12.68 -22.19 9.09
CA LEU A 2 -12.13 -21.65 7.86
C LEU A 2 -10.66 -22.04 7.78
N GLU A 3 -10.27 -22.74 6.72
CA GLU A 3 -8.86 -23.07 6.47
C GLU A 3 -8.06 -21.81 6.12
N ILE A 4 -6.74 -21.84 6.40
CA ILE A 4 -5.83 -20.74 6.07
C ILE A 4 -5.51 -20.82 4.57
N ASN A 5 -6.41 -20.31 3.73
CA ASN A 5 -6.25 -20.22 2.29
C ASN A 5 -7.02 -19.00 1.73
N ASN A 6 -7.00 -18.83 0.42
CA ASN A 6 -7.73 -17.74 -0.25
C ASN A 6 -9.24 -18.05 -0.29
N HIS A 7 -10.04 -17.12 0.20
CA HIS A 7 -11.49 -17.21 0.20
C HIS A 7 -12.14 -16.01 -0.50
N ASP A 8 -13.25 -16.27 -1.21
CA ASP A 8 -14.11 -15.21 -1.71
C ASP A 8 -15.06 -14.74 -0.60
N ILE A 9 -14.95 -13.47 -0.23
CA ILE A 9 -15.77 -12.87 0.83
C ILE A 9 -17.28 -13.01 0.54
N ASN A 10 -17.70 -12.94 -0.73
CA ASN A 10 -19.13 -13.08 -1.06
C ASN A 10 -19.63 -14.50 -0.77
N LYS A 11 -18.81 -15.52 -1.06
CA LYS A 11 -19.12 -16.91 -0.69
C LYS A 11 -19.16 -17.12 0.81
N ILE A 12 -18.22 -16.51 1.55
CA ILE A 12 -18.25 -16.56 3.03
C ILE A 12 -19.54 -15.94 3.58
N LEU A 13 -19.94 -14.78 3.05
CA LEU A 13 -21.16 -14.09 3.46
C LEU A 13 -22.45 -14.85 3.17
N THR A 14 -22.45 -15.78 2.20
CA THR A 14 -23.59 -16.64 1.87
C THR A 14 -23.49 -17.99 2.58
N ASP A 15 -22.39 -18.71 2.36
CA ASP A 15 -22.28 -20.13 2.70
C ASP A 15 -21.90 -20.37 4.17
N LYS A 16 -21.32 -19.35 4.84
CA LYS A 16 -20.80 -19.43 6.20
C LYS A 16 -21.42 -18.39 7.15
N ILE A 17 -22.60 -17.90 6.81
CA ILE A 17 -23.23 -16.81 7.57
C ILE A 17 -23.46 -17.17 9.05
N GLU A 18 -23.86 -18.40 9.36
CA GLU A 18 -24.08 -18.84 10.74
C GLU A 18 -22.77 -18.91 11.53
N ASN A 19 -21.68 -19.33 10.87
CA ASN A 19 -20.36 -19.30 11.49
C ASN A 19 -19.93 -17.86 11.81
N LEU A 20 -20.20 -16.90 10.90
CA LEU A 20 -19.92 -15.47 11.14
C LEU A 20 -20.78 -14.90 12.29
N ARG A 21 -22.06 -15.25 12.35
CA ARG A 21 -22.95 -14.84 13.46
C ARG A 21 -22.44 -15.35 14.80
N ASN A 22 -21.91 -16.56 14.84
CA ASN A 22 -21.30 -17.14 16.05
C ASN A 22 -20.03 -16.39 16.51
N LEU A 23 -19.42 -15.59 15.66
CA LEU A 23 -18.29 -14.71 15.98
C LEU A 23 -18.72 -13.30 16.43
N GLN A 24 -20.02 -12.98 16.40
CA GLN A 24 -20.52 -11.66 16.73
C GLN A 24 -20.05 -11.21 18.12
N GLY A 25 -19.38 -10.06 18.17
CA GLY A 25 -18.84 -9.45 19.38
C GLY A 25 -17.64 -10.18 20.01
N LYS A 26 -17.15 -11.26 19.40
CA LYS A 26 -16.03 -12.07 19.92
C LYS A 26 -14.69 -11.72 19.26
N ILE A 27 -14.69 -10.90 18.23
CA ILE A 27 -13.49 -10.52 17.49
C ILE A 27 -13.02 -9.15 17.99
N ASP A 28 -11.76 -9.05 18.38
CA ASP A 28 -11.18 -7.81 18.87
C ASP A 28 -10.90 -6.84 17.73
N LEU A 29 -10.30 -7.33 16.63
CA LEU A 29 -9.88 -6.49 15.51
C LEU A 29 -10.17 -7.14 14.15
N VAL A 30 -10.75 -6.37 13.23
CA VAL A 30 -10.81 -6.69 11.80
C VAL A 30 -9.99 -5.67 11.02
N ALA A 31 -8.99 -6.12 10.27
CA ALA A 31 -8.26 -5.28 9.33
C ALA A 31 -8.64 -5.64 7.89
N GLY A 32 -8.91 -4.64 7.05
CA GLY A 32 -9.29 -4.87 5.66
C GLY A 32 -8.97 -3.71 4.73
N GLY A 33 -8.53 -4.07 3.52
CA GLY A 33 -8.29 -3.13 2.42
C GLY A 33 -9.04 -3.60 1.16
N PRO A 34 -10.39 -3.49 1.11
CA PRO A 34 -11.13 -3.95 -0.06
C PRO A 34 -10.70 -3.17 -1.31
N PRO A 35 -10.40 -3.86 -2.43
CA PRO A 35 -9.89 -3.22 -3.63
C PRO A 35 -10.87 -2.20 -4.19
N CYS A 36 -10.35 -1.04 -4.58
CA CYS A 36 -11.13 0.08 -5.10
C CYS A 36 -10.55 0.60 -6.42
N GLN A 37 -10.29 -0.28 -7.37
CA GLN A 37 -9.69 0.13 -8.65
C GLN A 37 -10.56 1.13 -9.44
N GLY A 38 -11.86 1.17 -9.19
CA GLY A 38 -12.77 2.20 -9.72
C GLY A 38 -12.49 3.62 -9.19
N PHE A 39 -11.72 3.77 -8.11
CA PHE A 39 -11.43 5.07 -7.46
C PHE A 39 -9.98 5.53 -7.62
N SER A 40 -9.09 4.70 -8.16
CA SER A 40 -7.69 5.06 -8.38
C SER A 40 -7.58 6.29 -9.29
N LEU A 41 -6.76 7.27 -8.89
CA LEU A 41 -6.46 8.45 -9.72
C LEU A 41 -5.78 8.08 -11.06
N ALA A 42 -5.20 6.89 -11.15
CA ALA A 42 -4.58 6.35 -12.34
C ALA A 42 -5.51 5.47 -13.20
N GLY A 43 -6.75 5.17 -12.74
CA GLY A 43 -7.72 4.30 -13.42
C GLY A 43 -8.86 5.08 -14.10
N LYS A 44 -9.75 4.37 -14.82
CA LYS A 44 -10.91 4.93 -15.55
C LYS A 44 -12.05 5.43 -14.65
N ARG A 45 -11.92 5.44 -13.33
CA ARG A 45 -12.90 5.96 -12.36
C ARG A 45 -14.36 5.60 -12.72
N ASP A 46 -14.66 4.30 -12.83
CA ASP A 46 -16.00 3.82 -13.15
C ASP A 46 -16.80 3.52 -11.87
N THR A 47 -17.87 4.27 -11.62
CA THR A 47 -18.79 4.05 -10.49
C THR A 47 -19.53 2.73 -10.56
N LYS A 48 -19.64 2.11 -11.76
CA LYS A 48 -20.30 0.81 -12.00
C LYS A 48 -19.34 -0.36 -11.84
N ASP A 49 -18.05 -0.12 -11.52
CA ASP A 49 -17.06 -1.18 -11.35
C ASP A 49 -17.53 -2.17 -10.28
N GLN A 50 -17.57 -3.45 -10.65
CA GLN A 50 -18.02 -4.52 -9.76
C GLN A 50 -17.22 -4.62 -8.47
N ARG A 51 -15.97 -4.12 -8.48
CA ARG A 51 -15.09 -4.09 -7.31
C ARG A 51 -15.58 -3.15 -6.20
N ASN A 52 -16.44 -2.20 -6.52
CA ASN A 52 -17.13 -1.37 -5.53
C ASN A 52 -18.08 -2.21 -4.66
N LYS A 53 -18.51 -3.38 -5.14
CA LYS A 53 -19.29 -4.34 -4.36
C LYS A 53 -18.49 -4.92 -3.19
N LEU A 54 -17.15 -4.98 -3.28
CA LEU A 54 -16.30 -5.51 -2.21
C LEU A 54 -16.27 -4.59 -0.98
N VAL A 55 -16.40 -3.28 -1.15
CA VAL A 55 -16.58 -2.37 -0.02
C VAL A 55 -17.90 -2.66 0.71
N LYS A 56 -18.97 -2.92 -0.03
CA LYS A 56 -20.28 -3.30 0.56
C LYS A 56 -20.21 -4.65 1.26
N ALA A 57 -19.50 -5.62 0.66
CA ALA A 57 -19.27 -6.92 1.27
C ALA A 57 -18.47 -6.80 2.58
N TYR A 58 -17.44 -5.94 2.59
CA TYR A 58 -16.70 -5.63 3.82
C TYR A 58 -17.63 -5.07 4.92
N ILE A 59 -18.43 -4.06 4.60
CA ILE A 59 -19.39 -3.47 5.57
C ILE A 59 -20.39 -4.54 6.05
N LYS A 60 -20.90 -5.40 5.15
CA LYS A 60 -21.80 -6.49 5.53
C LYS A 60 -21.14 -7.50 6.46
N PHE A 61 -19.85 -7.81 6.24
CA PHE A 61 -19.07 -8.63 7.13
C PHE A 61 -18.95 -7.99 8.52
N ILE A 62 -18.62 -6.70 8.60
CA ILE A 62 -18.55 -5.95 9.88
C ILE A 62 -19.90 -5.93 10.60
N GLU A 63 -21.00 -5.74 9.87
CA GLU A 63 -22.36 -5.75 10.41
C GLU A 63 -22.68 -7.09 11.10
N ILE A 64 -22.26 -8.22 10.52
CA ILE A 64 -22.51 -9.55 11.06
C ILE A 64 -21.59 -9.86 12.26
N VAL A 65 -20.28 -9.63 12.09
CA VAL A 65 -19.26 -10.03 13.06
C VAL A 65 -19.19 -9.04 14.25
N GLN A 66 -19.47 -7.77 14.01
CA GLN A 66 -19.42 -6.70 15.00
C GLN A 66 -18.15 -6.71 15.87
N PRO A 67 -16.95 -6.61 15.27
CA PRO A 67 -15.70 -6.61 16.03
C PRO A 67 -15.64 -5.41 16.98
N ARG A 68 -14.78 -5.48 18.01
CA ARG A 68 -14.56 -4.36 18.95
C ARG A 68 -13.87 -3.17 18.26
N ALA A 69 -12.98 -3.45 17.35
CA ALA A 69 -12.27 -2.46 16.54
C ALA A 69 -12.09 -2.91 15.09
N LEU A 70 -11.93 -1.96 14.19
CA LEU A 70 -11.56 -2.25 12.80
C LEU A 70 -10.61 -1.21 12.24
N ILE A 71 -9.78 -1.64 11.28
CA ILE A 71 -8.94 -0.79 10.44
C ILE A 71 -9.35 -1.03 9.00
N PHE A 72 -9.63 0.06 8.28
CA PHE A 72 -9.96 0.03 6.86
C PHE A 72 -8.92 0.85 6.10
N GLU A 73 -8.24 0.24 5.13
CA GLU A 73 -7.24 0.90 4.27
C GLU A 73 -7.77 1.08 2.85
N ASN A 74 -7.45 2.22 2.24
CA ASN A 74 -7.72 2.44 0.85
C ASN A 74 -6.78 3.47 0.19
N VAL A 75 -6.89 3.65 -1.12
CA VAL A 75 -6.12 4.67 -1.84
C VAL A 75 -6.65 6.08 -1.52
N HIS A 76 -5.78 7.10 -1.59
CA HIS A 76 -6.18 8.49 -1.40
C HIS A 76 -7.38 8.91 -2.28
N GLY A 77 -7.47 8.38 -3.52
CA GLY A 77 -8.59 8.66 -4.42
C GLY A 77 -9.98 8.25 -3.90
N PHE A 78 -10.04 7.43 -2.84
CA PHE A 78 -11.28 7.03 -2.17
C PHE A 78 -12.00 8.20 -1.48
N THR A 79 -11.27 9.25 -1.11
CA THR A 79 -11.80 10.48 -0.49
C THR A 79 -12.10 11.59 -1.49
N VAL A 80 -11.82 11.37 -2.79
CA VAL A 80 -11.97 12.41 -3.81
C VAL A 80 -13.34 12.29 -4.49
N LYS A 81 -14.07 13.41 -4.56
CA LYS A 81 -15.36 13.52 -5.24
C LYS A 81 -15.26 13.08 -6.70
N PHE A 82 -16.21 12.29 -7.14
CA PHE A 82 -16.36 11.95 -8.56
C PHE A 82 -17.15 13.05 -9.27
N LYS A 83 -16.63 13.56 -10.39
CA LYS A 83 -17.41 14.31 -11.35
C LYS A 83 -18.22 13.31 -12.19
N GLY A 84 -19.43 12.96 -11.77
CA GLY A 84 -20.33 12.07 -12.49
C GLY A 84 -21.58 12.81 -12.96
N ASN A 85 -22.20 12.33 -14.03
CA ASN A 85 -23.42 12.87 -14.58
C ASN A 85 -24.56 12.84 -13.55
N LYS A 86 -25.21 14.00 -13.32
CA LYS A 86 -26.49 14.19 -12.64
C LYS A 86 -26.74 13.34 -11.37
N GLY A 87 -26.36 13.84 -10.22
CA GLY A 87 -26.71 13.26 -8.93
C GLY A 87 -25.61 13.47 -7.89
N SER A 88 -25.98 13.65 -6.65
CA SER A 88 -25.11 13.93 -5.51
C SER A 88 -23.89 12.98 -5.48
N ILE A 89 -22.73 13.54 -5.71
CA ILE A 89 -21.47 12.79 -5.69
C ILE A 89 -21.09 12.63 -4.23
N LYS A 90 -21.45 11.50 -3.66
CA LYS A 90 -20.96 11.13 -2.33
C LYS A 90 -19.56 10.54 -2.50
N GLU A 91 -18.62 11.02 -1.71
CA GLU A 91 -17.33 10.38 -1.52
C GLU A 91 -17.58 9.00 -0.91
N TYR A 92 -16.93 7.95 -1.44
CA TYR A 92 -17.13 6.59 -0.88
C TYR A 92 -16.64 6.46 0.56
N SER A 93 -15.67 7.29 0.96
CA SER A 93 -15.23 7.41 2.34
C SER A 93 -16.41 7.78 3.27
N ASN A 94 -17.24 8.73 2.86
CA ASN A 94 -18.41 9.14 3.64
C ASN A 94 -19.44 8.02 3.79
N TYR A 95 -19.66 7.24 2.72
CA TYR A 95 -20.52 6.05 2.81
C TYR A 95 -20.03 5.05 3.84
N VAL A 96 -18.73 4.76 3.88
CA VAL A 96 -18.16 3.83 4.87
C VAL A 96 -18.28 4.40 6.28
N ILE A 97 -17.97 5.69 6.47
CA ILE A 97 -18.09 6.38 7.77
C ILE A 97 -19.54 6.34 8.25
N GLU A 98 -20.50 6.74 7.40
CA GLU A 98 -21.93 6.73 7.71
C GLU A 98 -22.38 5.33 8.18
N LYS A 99 -22.04 4.27 7.41
CA LYS A 99 -22.42 2.89 7.73
C LYS A 99 -21.81 2.38 9.04
N LEU A 100 -20.55 2.67 9.30
CA LEU A 100 -19.92 2.27 10.55
C LEU A 100 -20.50 3.03 11.76
N THR A 101 -20.84 4.30 11.58
CA THR A 101 -21.50 5.10 12.61
C THR A 101 -22.92 4.58 12.91
N GLU A 102 -23.69 4.21 11.87
CA GLU A 102 -25.01 3.56 12.04
C GLU A 102 -24.91 2.23 12.82
N LEU A 103 -23.77 1.51 12.70
CA LEU A 103 -23.49 0.28 13.45
C LEU A 103 -22.97 0.53 14.88
N GLY A 104 -22.92 1.78 15.32
CA GLY A 104 -22.55 2.18 16.68
C GLY A 104 -21.04 2.33 16.91
N TYR A 105 -20.22 2.42 15.85
CA TYR A 105 -18.80 2.70 15.98
C TYR A 105 -18.52 4.20 16.08
N ARG A 106 -17.54 4.57 16.90
CA ARG A 106 -16.82 5.84 16.79
C ARG A 106 -15.82 5.70 15.67
N VAL A 107 -15.73 6.69 14.77
CA VAL A 107 -14.92 6.60 13.56
C VAL A 107 -14.01 7.82 13.46
N ASP A 108 -12.72 7.60 13.21
CA ASP A 108 -11.78 8.62 12.74
C ASP A 108 -11.05 8.13 11.48
N SER A 109 -10.65 9.07 10.61
CA SER A 109 -9.96 8.73 9.39
C SER A 109 -8.95 9.80 8.99
N ARG A 110 -7.78 9.36 8.49
CA ARG A 110 -6.71 10.28 8.04
C ARG A 110 -6.09 9.81 6.73
N ILE A 111 -5.50 10.77 6.02
CA ILE A 111 -4.60 10.47 4.91
C ILE A 111 -3.19 10.36 5.49
N VAL A 112 -2.64 9.14 5.47
CA VAL A 112 -1.29 8.85 5.94
C VAL A 112 -0.36 8.78 4.74
N ASP A 113 0.72 9.54 4.75
CA ASP A 113 1.82 9.40 3.78
C ASP A 113 2.89 8.50 4.37
N VAL A 114 3.05 7.30 3.81
CA VAL A 114 3.98 6.30 4.35
C VAL A 114 5.45 6.76 4.29
N SER A 115 5.76 7.74 3.43
CA SER A 115 7.12 8.31 3.38
C SER A 115 7.54 9.03 4.66
N GLU A 116 6.59 9.36 5.54
CA GLU A 116 6.87 9.96 6.86
C GLU A 116 7.26 8.91 7.91
N PHE A 117 7.20 7.63 7.56
CA PHE A 117 7.55 6.47 8.39
C PHE A 117 8.78 5.74 7.85
N SER A 118 9.72 6.47 7.28
CA SER A 118 10.96 5.93 6.70
C SER A 118 10.78 5.01 5.49
N VAL A 119 9.58 4.89 4.92
CA VAL A 119 9.37 4.14 3.68
C VAL A 119 9.83 5.00 2.49
N PRO A 120 10.76 4.53 1.62
CA PRO A 120 11.30 5.33 0.52
C PRO A 120 10.34 5.44 -0.67
N GLN A 121 9.07 5.68 -0.37
CA GLN A 121 8.01 5.81 -1.36
C GLN A 121 6.99 6.85 -0.93
N LYS A 122 6.77 7.86 -1.74
CA LYS A 122 5.66 8.81 -1.56
C LYS A 122 4.34 8.11 -1.89
N ARG A 123 3.65 7.60 -0.85
CA ARG A 123 2.45 6.80 -0.98
C ARG A 123 1.41 7.21 0.04
N ARG A 124 0.40 7.95 -0.40
CA ARG A 124 -0.72 8.38 0.45
C ARG A 124 -1.80 7.31 0.51
N ARG A 125 -2.27 7.03 1.72
CA ARG A 125 -3.34 6.08 2.00
C ARG A 125 -4.41 6.69 2.87
N PHE A 126 -5.65 6.40 2.53
CA PHE A 126 -6.77 6.62 3.42
C PHE A 126 -6.78 5.49 4.44
N ILE A 127 -6.63 5.84 5.71
CA ILE A 127 -6.73 4.92 6.84
C ILE A 127 -7.90 5.37 7.68
N LEU A 128 -8.80 4.44 7.96
CA LEU A 128 -9.92 4.64 8.85
C LEU A 128 -9.81 3.65 10.02
N VAL A 129 -9.98 4.15 11.22
CA VAL A 129 -10.07 3.36 12.44
C VAL A 129 -11.46 3.55 13.02
N ALA A 130 -12.13 2.45 13.39
CA ALA A 130 -13.39 2.51 14.06
C ALA A 130 -13.40 1.61 15.30
N MET A 131 -13.97 2.10 16.40
CA MET A 131 -13.97 1.42 17.71
C MET A 131 -15.31 1.59 18.39
N LYS A 132 -15.74 0.57 19.18
CA LYS A 132 -16.97 0.67 19.99
C LYS A 132 -16.72 1.40 21.30
N ASP A 133 -15.68 1.04 22.03
CA ASP A 133 -15.49 1.42 23.43
C ASP A 133 -14.43 2.52 23.64
N HIS A 134 -13.60 2.82 22.62
CA HIS A 134 -12.49 3.75 22.71
C HIS A 134 -12.59 4.87 21.67
N ASN A 135 -11.79 5.92 21.84
CA ASN A 135 -11.69 6.99 20.86
C ASN A 135 -10.70 6.58 19.75
N PRO A 136 -11.12 6.43 18.49
CA PRO A 136 -10.21 6.05 17.41
C PRO A 136 -9.13 7.09 17.09
N SER A 137 -9.32 8.37 17.47
CA SER A 137 -8.32 9.42 17.28
C SER A 137 -7.04 9.13 18.07
N ASP A 138 -7.14 8.46 19.22
CA ASP A 138 -6.00 8.11 20.07
C ASP A 138 -4.97 7.24 19.32
N VAL A 139 -5.44 6.42 18.37
CA VAL A 139 -4.55 5.60 17.52
C VAL A 139 -3.69 6.46 16.63
N PHE A 140 -4.28 7.46 15.97
CA PHE A 140 -3.54 8.37 15.09
C PHE A 140 -2.62 9.30 15.87
N GLU A 141 -3.03 9.76 17.04
CA GLU A 141 -2.19 10.56 17.93
C GLU A 141 -1.00 9.75 18.45
N ALA A 142 -1.22 8.49 18.83
CA ALA A 142 -0.16 7.60 19.22
C ALA A 142 0.82 7.31 18.06
N LEU A 143 0.30 7.13 16.85
CA LEU A 143 1.12 6.95 15.65
C LEU A 143 2.03 8.15 15.40
N GLU A 144 1.48 9.38 15.43
CA GLU A 144 2.24 10.61 15.22
C GLU A 144 3.28 10.84 16.33
N ARG A 145 2.90 10.63 17.58
CA ARG A 145 3.78 10.82 18.73
C ARG A 145 4.96 9.84 18.74
N ASN A 146 4.75 8.61 18.30
CA ASN A 146 5.76 7.57 18.41
C ASN A 146 6.58 7.37 17.13
N LYS A 147 6.22 7.97 15.99
CA LYS A 147 6.90 7.71 14.71
C LYS A 147 8.39 8.02 14.73
N GLN A 148 8.79 9.13 15.35
CA GLN A 148 10.20 9.51 15.44
C GLN A 148 11.00 8.51 16.29
N ASN A 149 10.51 8.21 17.48
CA ASN A 149 11.13 7.23 18.37
C ASN A 149 11.24 5.85 17.72
N PHE A 150 10.21 5.43 17.00
CA PHE A 150 10.23 4.16 16.23
C PHE A 150 11.35 4.17 15.18
N CYS A 151 11.49 5.25 14.40
CA CYS A 151 12.56 5.37 13.42
C CYS A 151 13.95 5.33 14.07
N GLU A 152 14.14 6.09 15.15
CA GLU A 152 15.40 6.14 15.89
C GLU A 152 15.79 4.77 16.46
N GLN A 153 14.86 4.05 17.09
CA GLN A 153 15.08 2.69 17.60
C GLN A 153 15.47 1.68 16.51
N LYS A 154 15.04 1.92 15.28
CA LYS A 154 15.39 1.08 14.11
C LYS A 154 16.65 1.58 13.38
N GLY A 155 17.25 2.68 13.82
CA GLY A 155 18.39 3.30 13.12
C GLY A 155 18.00 3.87 11.75
N LEU A 156 16.76 4.34 11.61
CA LEU A 156 16.21 4.86 10.36
C LEU A 156 16.11 6.39 10.40
N ASN A 157 16.35 7.02 9.26
CA ASN A 157 15.95 8.40 9.07
C ASN A 157 14.43 8.51 8.95
N PRO A 158 13.75 9.51 9.53
CA PRO A 158 12.30 9.69 9.36
C PRO A 158 11.86 9.81 7.90
N LYS A 159 12.75 10.30 7.03
CA LYS A 159 12.54 10.40 5.57
C LYS A 159 13.69 9.73 4.84
N THR A 160 13.57 8.45 4.58
CA THR A 160 14.54 7.70 3.78
C THR A 160 14.40 8.07 2.30
N THR A 161 15.50 8.46 1.69
CA THR A 161 15.55 8.72 0.24
C THR A 161 15.65 7.42 -0.55
N ILE A 162 15.36 7.49 -1.85
CA ILE A 162 15.57 6.33 -2.76
C ILE A 162 17.05 5.93 -2.80
N PHE A 163 17.96 6.91 -2.78
CA PHE A 163 19.40 6.61 -2.75
C PHE A 163 19.78 5.83 -1.49
N GLU A 164 19.36 6.27 -0.31
CA GLU A 164 19.59 5.54 0.94
C GLU A 164 18.96 4.14 0.96
N ALA A 165 17.90 3.94 0.18
CA ALA A 165 17.22 2.65 0.14
C ALA A 165 17.88 1.62 -0.79
N ILE A 166 18.39 2.04 -1.95
CA ILE A 166 18.79 1.13 -3.02
C ILE A 166 20.17 1.44 -3.66
N SER A 167 20.99 2.34 -3.09
CA SER A 167 22.32 2.62 -3.64
C SER A 167 23.23 1.38 -3.67
N ASP A 168 23.03 0.47 -2.74
CA ASP A 168 23.71 -0.82 -2.65
C ASP A 168 23.28 -1.86 -3.72
N LEU A 169 22.24 -1.55 -4.50
CA LEU A 169 21.74 -2.39 -5.60
C LEU A 169 22.21 -1.91 -6.98
N GLN A 170 23.09 -0.94 -7.04
CA GLN A 170 23.54 -0.40 -8.33
C GLN A 170 24.43 -1.41 -9.09
N LYS A 171 24.30 -1.41 -10.41
CA LYS A 171 25.04 -2.31 -11.30
C LYS A 171 26.57 -2.20 -11.18
N ASN A 172 27.09 -1.05 -10.77
CA ASN A 172 28.53 -0.80 -10.60
C ASN A 172 29.18 -1.59 -9.43
N HIS A 173 28.37 -2.19 -8.56
CA HIS A 173 28.88 -3.07 -7.49
C HIS A 173 29.25 -4.46 -7.99
N GLY A 174 29.01 -4.74 -9.27
CA GLY A 174 29.31 -6.00 -9.92
C GLY A 174 28.07 -6.78 -10.35
N THR A 175 28.31 -7.79 -11.17
CA THR A 175 27.23 -8.63 -11.71
C THR A 175 27.61 -10.10 -11.63
N CYS A 176 26.61 -10.96 -11.58
CA CYS A 176 26.75 -12.40 -11.70
C CYS A 176 25.63 -12.98 -12.56
N GLN A 177 25.71 -14.28 -12.85
CA GLN A 177 24.62 -14.99 -13.50
C GLN A 177 23.40 -14.97 -12.56
N SER A 178 22.21 -14.62 -13.07
CA SER A 178 21.00 -14.64 -12.27
C SER A 178 20.71 -16.03 -11.72
N PRO A 179 20.49 -16.19 -10.41
CA PRO A 179 20.26 -17.50 -9.80
C PRO A 179 18.87 -18.06 -10.14
N ASP A 180 17.91 -17.20 -10.43
CA ASP A 180 16.49 -17.55 -10.63
C ASP A 180 16.04 -17.46 -12.10
N THR A 181 16.84 -16.84 -12.98
CA THR A 181 16.46 -16.62 -14.38
C THR A 181 17.63 -16.89 -15.33
N LYS A 182 17.55 -17.98 -16.09
CA LYS A 182 18.56 -18.32 -17.10
C LYS A 182 18.73 -17.18 -18.12
N HIS A 183 19.95 -16.99 -18.59
CA HIS A 183 20.36 -15.99 -19.62
C HIS A 183 20.27 -14.52 -19.19
N PHE A 184 20.04 -14.23 -17.91
CA PHE A 184 20.08 -12.88 -17.38
C PHE A 184 21.24 -12.69 -16.41
N GLN A 185 21.78 -11.47 -16.36
CA GLN A 185 22.68 -11.05 -15.31
C GLN A 185 21.89 -10.49 -14.13
N ALA A 186 22.38 -10.71 -12.92
CA ALA A 186 21.88 -10.10 -11.69
C ALA A 186 22.95 -9.21 -11.07
N GLY A 187 22.53 -8.22 -10.27
CA GLY A 187 23.45 -7.38 -9.51
C GLY A 187 23.97 -8.08 -8.26
N LEU A 188 25.18 -7.71 -7.86
CA LEU A 188 25.72 -8.01 -6.54
C LEU A 188 25.38 -6.87 -5.59
N TYR A 189 25.32 -7.17 -4.29
CA TYR A 189 25.19 -6.15 -3.26
C TYR A 189 26.46 -5.30 -3.16
N GLY A 190 26.28 -3.98 -3.10
CA GLY A 190 27.29 -3.04 -2.64
C GLY A 190 27.43 -3.04 -1.12
N GLN A 191 28.25 -2.14 -0.61
CA GLN A 191 28.38 -1.92 0.83
C GLN A 191 27.10 -1.31 1.42
N ILE A 192 26.84 -1.59 2.70
CA ILE A 192 25.74 -0.98 3.44
C ILE A 192 26.13 0.45 3.83
N GLU A 193 25.45 1.44 3.30
CA GLU A 193 25.71 2.86 3.52
C GLU A 193 24.62 3.57 4.32
N SER A 194 23.51 2.87 4.62
CA SER A 194 22.38 3.47 5.35
C SER A 194 21.78 2.53 6.39
N GLY A 195 21.09 3.10 7.38
CA GLY A 195 20.31 2.35 8.35
C GLY A 195 19.18 1.54 7.68
N TYR A 196 18.59 2.06 6.60
CA TYR A 196 17.56 1.37 5.84
C TYR A 196 18.11 0.09 5.18
N GLN A 197 19.24 0.17 4.48
CA GLN A 197 19.90 -1.00 3.89
C GLN A 197 20.29 -2.03 4.96
N LYS A 198 20.81 -1.57 6.10
CA LYS A 198 21.12 -2.45 7.24
C LYS A 198 19.90 -3.19 7.73
N LEU A 199 18.75 -2.52 7.86
CA LEU A 199 17.49 -3.13 8.27
C LEU A 199 17.01 -4.15 7.23
N MET A 200 17.04 -3.80 5.94
CA MET A 200 16.57 -4.70 4.87
C MET A 200 17.42 -5.94 4.70
N ARG A 201 18.72 -5.88 5.09
CA ARG A 201 19.64 -7.00 4.98
C ARG A 201 19.86 -7.77 6.27
N GLN A 202 19.07 -7.58 7.30
CA GLN A 202 19.25 -8.25 8.61
C GLN A 202 19.33 -9.77 8.53
N ASN A 203 18.68 -10.39 7.55
CA ASN A 203 18.62 -11.84 7.36
C ASN A 203 19.40 -12.31 6.12
N VAL A 204 20.25 -11.47 5.52
CA VAL A 204 21.07 -11.86 4.38
C VAL A 204 22.44 -12.29 4.88
N GLU A 205 22.67 -13.61 4.96
CA GLU A 205 23.85 -14.20 5.55
C GLU A 205 25.14 -13.96 4.78
N ASN A 206 25.08 -13.74 3.46
CA ASN A 206 26.25 -13.50 2.61
C ASN A 206 26.07 -12.30 1.69
N GLN A 207 26.85 -11.25 1.91
CA GLN A 207 26.85 -10.02 1.09
C GLN A 207 27.34 -10.23 -0.35
N THR A 208 27.93 -11.40 -0.65
CA THR A 208 28.43 -11.77 -1.99
C THR A 208 27.42 -12.54 -2.84
N VAL A 209 26.25 -12.83 -2.28
CA VAL A 209 25.19 -13.55 -3.00
C VAL A 209 24.46 -12.58 -3.93
N ALA A 210 24.06 -13.08 -5.10
CA ALA A 210 23.18 -12.35 -6.00
C ALA A 210 21.90 -11.94 -5.27
N VAL A 211 21.50 -10.69 -5.49
CA VAL A 211 20.24 -10.17 -4.93
C VAL A 211 19.07 -10.94 -5.53
N ASP A 212 18.18 -11.46 -4.68
CA ASP A 212 16.97 -12.12 -5.13
C ASP A 212 16.12 -11.19 -6.02
N SER A 213 15.64 -11.75 -7.12
CA SER A 213 14.80 -11.03 -8.10
C SER A 213 15.42 -9.75 -8.70
N HIS A 214 16.73 -9.54 -8.56
CA HIS A 214 17.45 -8.36 -9.06
C HIS A 214 18.14 -8.63 -10.41
N ARG A 215 17.42 -9.23 -11.34
CA ARG A 215 17.94 -9.43 -12.70
C ARG A 215 17.90 -8.13 -13.50
N PHE A 216 18.89 -7.91 -14.34
CA PHE A 216 18.90 -6.81 -15.29
C PHE A 216 18.13 -7.20 -16.56
N VAL A 217 17.22 -6.34 -16.97
CA VAL A 217 16.45 -6.53 -18.21
C VAL A 217 17.35 -6.20 -19.41
N ASN A 218 17.33 -7.07 -20.43
CA ASN A 218 18.00 -6.82 -21.70
C ASN A 218 17.11 -5.89 -22.55
N HIS A 219 17.29 -4.59 -22.41
CA HIS A 219 16.58 -3.61 -23.23
C HIS A 219 17.21 -3.53 -24.63
N SER A 220 16.38 -3.28 -25.66
CA SER A 220 16.87 -2.92 -26.98
C SER A 220 17.60 -1.57 -26.96
N GLU A 221 18.48 -1.33 -27.93
CA GLU A 221 19.22 -0.06 -28.05
C GLU A 221 18.29 1.15 -28.12
N THR A 222 17.14 1.02 -28.80
CA THR A 222 16.10 2.06 -28.87
C THR A 222 15.57 2.44 -27.49
N ILE A 223 15.30 1.46 -26.63
CA ILE A 223 14.81 1.69 -25.26
C ILE A 223 15.91 2.30 -24.39
N ILE A 224 17.15 1.83 -24.54
CA ILE A 224 18.30 2.39 -23.82
C ILE A 224 18.48 3.87 -24.19
N LYS A 225 18.44 4.19 -25.49
CA LYS A 225 18.54 5.57 -25.97
C LYS A 225 17.41 6.44 -25.41
N LEU A 226 16.16 5.97 -25.50
CA LEU A 226 15.00 6.68 -24.94
C LEU A 226 15.17 6.99 -23.44
N HIS A 227 15.62 6.02 -22.66
CA HIS A 227 15.85 6.24 -21.22
C HIS A 227 16.97 7.23 -20.95
N ASN A 228 18.07 7.18 -21.71
CA ASN A 228 19.16 8.14 -21.59
C ASN A 228 18.72 9.56 -21.97
N ASP A 229 17.95 9.72 -23.04
CA ASP A 229 17.39 11.01 -23.44
C ASP A 229 16.45 11.57 -22.37
N LEU A 230 15.62 10.73 -21.78
CA LEU A 230 14.76 11.11 -20.65
C LEU A 230 15.57 11.53 -19.42
N LEU A 231 16.60 10.79 -19.05
CA LEU A 231 17.45 11.12 -17.90
C LEU A 231 18.20 12.44 -18.08
N ASN A 232 18.64 12.74 -19.28
CA ASN A 232 19.44 13.92 -19.58
C ASN A 232 18.57 15.19 -19.78
N ASN A 233 17.38 15.05 -20.36
CA ASN A 233 16.56 16.17 -20.81
C ASN A 233 15.30 16.40 -19.97
N ALA A 234 14.93 15.45 -19.11
CA ALA A 234 13.73 15.57 -18.31
C ALA A 234 13.84 16.63 -17.22
N PRO A 235 12.86 17.53 -17.09
CA PRO A 235 12.83 18.50 -16.00
C PRO A 235 12.75 17.78 -14.65
N ARG A 236 13.65 18.10 -13.72
CA ARG A 236 13.63 17.52 -12.39
C ARG A 236 12.29 17.79 -11.69
N GLY A 237 11.73 16.77 -11.06
CA GLY A 237 10.47 16.86 -10.29
C GLY A 237 9.19 16.87 -11.13
N LYS A 238 9.26 16.78 -12.45
CA LYS A 238 8.09 16.59 -13.32
C LYS A 238 7.88 15.10 -13.64
N ARG A 239 6.62 14.67 -13.58
CA ARG A 239 6.22 13.38 -14.14
C ARG A 239 6.18 13.52 -15.66
N ILE A 240 6.97 12.72 -16.36
CA ILE A 240 6.98 12.66 -17.81
C ILE A 240 6.06 11.55 -18.28
N THR A 241 5.30 11.82 -19.31
CA THR A 241 4.42 10.87 -19.96
C THR A 241 4.85 10.67 -21.41
N PRO A 242 4.48 9.56 -22.08
CA PRO A 242 4.78 9.34 -23.50
C PRO A 242 4.24 10.41 -24.45
N LYS A 243 3.38 11.30 -23.95
CA LYS A 243 2.84 12.45 -24.72
C LYS A 243 3.73 13.71 -24.63
N ASP A 244 4.63 13.73 -23.69
CA ASP A 244 5.59 14.83 -23.54
C ASP A 244 6.74 14.55 -24.52
N ASN A 245 6.58 14.95 -25.81
CA ASN A 245 7.61 14.80 -26.85
C ASN A 245 8.92 15.43 -26.34
N LEU A 246 9.77 14.63 -25.69
CA LEU A 246 11.11 15.02 -25.24
C LEU A 246 12.20 14.53 -26.23
N VAL A 247 11.82 14.21 -27.45
CA VAL A 247 12.70 13.86 -28.56
C VAL A 247 12.44 14.81 -29.72
#